data_7f0e1d02b713cc853d2264bff68d6177
#
_entry.id   7f0e1d02b713cc853d2264bff68d6177
#
_cell.length_a   1.000
_cell.length_b   1.000
_cell.length_c   1.000
_cell.angle_alpha   90.00
_cell.angle_beta   90.00
_cell.angle_gamma   90.00
#
_symmetry.space_group_name_H-M   'P 1'
#
loop_
_entity.id
_entity.type
_entity.pdbx_description
1 polymer ?
#
loop_
_entity_poly.entity_id
_entity_poly.type
_entity_poly.pdbx_seq_one_letter_code
_entity_poly.pdbx_strand_id
1 'polypeptide(L)'
;YTLHIVGSSDVYKRQEIKSFYMKTNEDGKTVQGTDVLFPQIGEIIGGSVREEDYDKLLARANEMGVPHKDIWWYLDIRKFGSFPHAGFGLGFERLILFVTGMQNIRDVIPFPRTPKSAAF
;
A
#
# COMPACT_ATOMS: atom_id res chain seq x y z
N TYR A 1 20.39 -21.98 1.10
CA TYR A 1 19.92 -20.71 0.54
C TYR A 1 19.73 -19.72 1.69
N THR A 2 20.62 -18.73 1.78
CA THR A 2 20.49 -17.66 2.78
C THR A 2 19.46 -16.68 2.28
N LEU A 3 18.31 -16.61 2.92
CA LEU A 3 17.24 -15.66 2.60
C LEU A 3 17.71 -14.29 3.06
N HIS A 4 18.29 -13.48 2.17
CA HIS A 4 18.54 -12.08 2.44
C HIS A 4 17.25 -11.31 2.22
N ILE A 5 16.44 -11.17 3.27
CA ILE A 5 15.37 -10.20 3.31
C ILE A 5 16.05 -8.84 3.50
N VAL A 6 16.20 -8.10 2.44
CA VAL A 6 16.60 -6.69 2.54
C VAL A 6 15.34 -5.91 2.89
N GLY A 7 14.98 -5.93 4.18
CA GLY A 7 13.97 -5.05 4.71
C GLY A 7 14.53 -3.64 4.79
N SER A 8 14.28 -2.79 3.80
CA SER A 8 14.36 -1.35 4.01
C SER A 8 13.03 -0.91 4.59
N SER A 9 12.95 -0.83 5.91
CA SER A 9 11.88 -0.08 6.56
C SER A 9 12.18 1.40 6.36
N ASP A 10 11.74 1.97 5.25
CA ASP A 10 11.73 3.41 5.07
C ASP A 10 10.61 3.99 5.95
N VAL A 11 10.96 4.29 7.19
CA VAL A 11 10.08 4.97 8.15
C VAL A 11 9.75 6.40 7.67
N TYR A 12 10.53 6.93 6.73
CA TYR A 12 10.46 8.31 6.24
C TYR A 12 10.17 8.37 4.73
N LYS A 13 8.94 8.06 4.33
CA LYS A 13 8.51 8.29 2.95
C LYS A 13 7.93 9.69 2.81
N ARG A 14 8.31 10.41 1.73
CA ARG A 14 7.79 11.75 1.47
C ARG A 14 6.27 11.73 1.32
N GLN A 15 5.59 12.57 2.08
CA GLN A 15 4.13 12.69 2.10
C GLN A 15 3.55 12.99 0.71
N GLU A 16 4.22 13.80 -0.10
CA GLU A 16 3.75 14.27 -1.41
C GLU A 16 3.41 13.16 -2.39
N ILE A 17 4.11 12.01 -2.31
CA ILE A 17 3.96 10.90 -3.25
C ILE A 17 3.20 9.71 -2.67
N LYS A 18 2.70 9.82 -1.43
CA LYS A 18 2.04 8.71 -0.73
C LYS A 18 0.54 8.97 -0.58
N SER A 19 -0.20 7.87 -0.48
CA SER A 19 -1.65 7.86 -0.43
C SER A 19 -2.20 8.69 0.74
N PHE A 20 -3.34 9.34 0.53
CA PHE A 20 -3.98 10.26 1.48
C PHE A 20 -4.28 9.65 2.86
N TYR A 21 -4.47 8.34 2.91
CA TYR A 21 -4.85 7.61 4.13
C TYR A 21 -3.68 7.24 5.04
N MET A 22 -2.44 7.50 4.64
CA MET A 22 -1.27 7.20 5.44
C MET A 22 -1.07 8.24 6.54
N LYS A 23 -0.80 7.78 7.77
CA LYS A 23 -0.54 8.67 8.89
C LYS A 23 0.72 9.49 8.67
N THR A 24 0.58 10.81 8.77
CA THR A 24 1.69 11.75 8.65
C THR A 24 2.48 11.79 9.96
N ASN A 25 3.80 11.87 9.87
CA ASN A 25 4.67 12.11 11.01
C ASN A 25 4.56 13.56 11.52
N GLU A 26 5.09 13.81 12.70
CA GLU A 26 5.09 15.14 13.32
C GLU A 26 5.84 16.20 12.50
N ASP A 27 6.75 15.78 11.62
CA ASP A 27 7.49 16.66 10.70
C ASP A 27 6.62 17.26 9.59
N GLY A 28 5.41 16.76 9.40
CA GLY A 28 4.47 17.18 8.36
C GLY A 28 4.96 16.91 6.93
N LYS A 29 6.04 16.14 6.74
CA LYS A 29 6.68 15.90 5.44
C LYS A 29 6.79 14.43 5.08
N THR A 30 6.71 13.56 6.07
CA THR A 30 6.87 12.12 5.90
C THR A 30 5.67 11.37 6.44
N VAL A 31 5.50 10.11 6.01
CA VAL A 31 4.41 9.23 6.45
C VAL A 31 4.95 7.96 7.09
N GLN A 32 4.17 7.35 7.95
CA GLN A 32 4.48 6.06 8.58
C GLN A 32 4.12 4.92 7.62
N GLY A 33 5.02 4.64 6.70
CA GLY A 33 4.87 3.58 5.70
C GLY A 33 6.05 2.63 5.69
N THR A 34 5.82 1.40 5.24
CA THR A 34 6.85 0.38 5.08
C THR A 34 6.64 -0.39 3.78
N ASP A 35 7.74 -0.72 3.11
CA ASP A 35 7.74 -1.63 1.98
C ASP A 35 8.74 -2.74 2.25
N VAL A 36 8.40 -3.97 1.86
CA VAL A 36 9.31 -5.12 1.94
C VAL A 36 9.68 -5.52 0.51
N LEU A 37 10.98 -5.47 0.23
CA LEU A 37 11.52 -5.78 -1.09
C LEU A 37 12.23 -7.13 -1.07
N PHE A 38 11.97 -7.93 -2.09
CA PHE A 38 12.64 -9.22 -2.28
C PHE A 38 13.61 -9.12 -3.45
N PRO A 39 14.77 -9.81 -3.38
CA PRO A 39 15.73 -9.83 -4.48
C PRO A 39 15.08 -10.25 -5.80
N GLN A 40 15.39 -9.56 -6.89
CA GLN A 40 14.91 -9.81 -8.25
C GLN A 40 13.41 -9.58 -8.50
N ILE A 41 12.58 -9.52 -7.45
CA ILE A 41 11.13 -9.32 -7.56
C ILE A 41 10.74 -7.86 -7.28
N GLY A 42 11.48 -7.19 -6.40
CA GLY A 42 11.12 -5.87 -5.90
C GLY A 42 10.12 -5.92 -4.75
N GLU A 43 9.22 -4.95 -4.67
CA GLU A 43 8.25 -4.84 -3.58
C GLU A 43 7.24 -6.01 -3.61
N ILE A 44 7.17 -6.73 -2.49
CA ILE A 44 6.17 -7.78 -2.25
C ILE A 44 5.13 -7.32 -1.25
N ILE A 45 5.53 -6.59 -0.21
CA ILE A 45 4.62 -6.04 0.79
C ILE A 45 4.75 -4.53 0.81
N GLY A 46 3.61 -3.85 0.78
CA GLY A 46 3.49 -2.43 1.06
C GLY A 46 2.49 -2.19 2.19
N GLY A 47 2.86 -1.41 3.19
CA GLY A 47 2.03 -1.15 4.35
C GLY A 47 2.18 0.24 4.92
N SER A 48 1.24 0.63 5.79
CA SER A 48 1.34 1.89 6.54
C SER A 48 0.49 1.88 7.80
N VAL A 49 0.84 2.73 8.74
CA VAL A 49 -0.09 3.19 9.75
C VAL A 49 -1.14 4.07 9.06
N ARG A 50 -2.40 3.93 9.45
CA ARG A 50 -3.51 4.69 8.87
C ARG A 50 -3.75 5.96 9.69
N GLU A 51 -4.15 7.04 9.00
CA GLU A 51 -4.58 8.24 9.69
C GLU A 51 -5.92 7.97 10.41
N GLU A 52 -5.91 8.15 11.71
CA GLU A 52 -7.07 7.96 12.58
C GLU A 52 -7.86 9.23 12.85
N ASP A 53 -7.25 10.40 12.61
CA ASP A 53 -7.88 11.70 12.80
C ASP A 53 -8.73 12.05 11.57
N TYR A 54 -10.02 12.33 11.80
CA TYR A 54 -10.97 12.65 10.73
C TYR A 54 -10.59 13.92 9.96
N ASP A 55 -10.23 14.98 10.68
CA ASP A 55 -9.96 16.29 10.05
C ASP A 55 -8.67 16.26 9.23
N LYS A 56 -7.64 15.60 9.74
CA LYS A 56 -6.38 15.40 9.01
C LYS A 56 -6.58 14.55 7.77
N LEU A 57 -7.34 13.46 7.88
CA LEU A 57 -7.65 12.58 6.75
C LEU A 57 -8.43 13.33 5.67
N LEU A 58 -9.44 14.11 6.06
CA LEU A 58 -10.25 14.90 5.14
C LEU A 58 -9.43 16.00 4.46
N ALA A 59 -8.60 16.73 5.22
CA ALA A 59 -7.72 17.75 4.69
C ALA A 59 -6.78 17.16 3.63
N ARG A 60 -6.17 16.03 3.94
CA ARG A 60 -5.25 15.35 3.02
C ARG A 60 -5.93 14.82 1.77
N ALA A 61 -7.13 14.26 1.89
CA ALA A 61 -7.92 13.81 0.74
C ALA A 61 -8.25 14.99 -0.19
N ASN A 62 -8.62 16.15 0.37
CA ASN A 62 -8.89 17.36 -0.41
C ASN A 62 -7.64 17.89 -1.12
N GLU A 63 -6.48 17.92 -0.47
CA GLU A 63 -5.21 18.30 -1.08
C GLU A 63 -4.87 17.44 -2.30
N MET A 64 -5.16 16.14 -2.21
CA MET A 64 -4.90 15.17 -3.28
C MET A 64 -6.02 15.09 -4.31
N GLY A 65 -7.07 15.90 -4.19
CA GLY A 65 -8.19 15.93 -5.13
C GLY A 65 -9.05 14.67 -5.11
N VAL A 66 -9.08 13.93 -4.00
CA VAL A 66 -9.94 12.74 -3.84
C VAL A 66 -11.37 13.18 -3.53
N PRO A 67 -12.35 12.86 -4.39
CA PRO A 67 -13.72 13.34 -4.17
C PRO A 67 -14.34 12.71 -2.91
N HIS A 68 -14.91 13.55 -2.05
CA HIS A 68 -15.57 13.10 -0.82
C HIS A 68 -16.63 12.01 -1.05
N LYS A 69 -17.38 12.11 -2.14
CA LYS A 69 -18.43 11.15 -2.53
C LYS A 69 -17.91 9.69 -2.70
N ASP A 70 -16.62 9.54 -3.01
CA ASP A 70 -16.00 8.23 -3.27
C ASP A 70 -15.43 7.60 -1.99
N ILE A 71 -15.21 8.42 -0.94
CA ILE A 71 -14.57 7.97 0.31
C ILE A 71 -15.39 8.27 1.57
N TRP A 72 -16.64 8.70 1.44
CA TRP A 72 -17.48 9.09 2.59
C TRP A 72 -17.56 8.01 3.67
N TRP A 73 -17.74 6.76 3.28
CA TRP A 73 -17.78 5.59 4.17
C TRP A 73 -16.46 5.37 4.92
N TYR A 74 -15.34 5.68 4.28
CA TYR A 74 -14.01 5.57 4.88
C TYR A 74 -13.75 6.69 5.90
N LEU A 75 -14.27 7.88 5.63
CA LEU A 75 -14.23 9.01 6.57
C LEU A 75 -15.14 8.77 7.78
N ASP A 76 -16.33 8.25 7.56
CA ASP A 76 -17.32 7.98 8.62
C ASP A 76 -16.80 7.00 9.69
N ILE A 77 -15.96 6.04 9.31
CA ILE A 77 -15.28 5.16 10.28
C ILE A 77 -14.51 5.97 11.34
N ARG A 78 -13.91 7.10 10.97
CA ARG A 78 -13.18 7.98 11.91
C ARG A 78 -14.12 8.87 12.70
N LYS A 79 -15.21 9.27 12.10
CA LYS A 79 -16.24 10.14 12.72
C LYS A 79 -16.96 9.45 13.87
N PHE A 80 -17.23 8.18 13.78
CA PHE A 80 -17.94 7.40 14.80
C PHE A 80 -17.02 6.77 15.85
N GLY A 81 -15.78 7.10 15.85
CA GLY A 81 -14.77 6.60 16.78
C GLY A 81 -13.66 5.87 16.06
N SER A 82 -12.44 6.19 16.40
CA SER A 82 -11.25 5.64 15.77
C SER A 82 -10.21 5.24 16.82
N PHE A 83 -9.29 4.38 16.41
CA PHE A 83 -8.16 3.95 17.23
C PHE A 83 -6.94 3.78 16.31
N PRO A 84 -5.71 3.83 16.84
CA PRO A 84 -4.52 3.57 16.05
C PRO A 84 -4.57 2.21 15.37
N HIS A 85 -4.40 2.18 14.06
CA HIS A 85 -4.41 0.95 13.28
C HIS A 85 -3.47 1.04 12.09
N ALA A 86 -3.04 -0.11 11.62
CA ALA A 86 -2.18 -0.25 10.45
C ALA A 86 -2.71 -1.35 9.54
N GLY A 87 -2.23 -1.36 8.31
CA GLY A 87 -2.55 -2.41 7.36
C GLY A 87 -1.47 -2.56 6.31
N PHE A 88 -1.43 -3.73 5.69
CA PHE A 88 -0.51 -4.02 4.60
C PHE A 88 -1.21 -4.82 3.50
N GLY A 89 -0.66 -4.70 2.30
CA GLY A 89 -1.00 -5.55 1.16
C GLY A 89 0.19 -6.44 0.81
N LEU A 90 -0.06 -7.69 0.50
CA LEU A 90 0.94 -8.63 0.02
C LEU A 90 0.61 -9.03 -1.42
N GLY A 91 1.55 -8.82 -2.34
CA GLY A 91 1.45 -9.28 -3.72
C GLY A 91 1.64 -10.78 -3.81
N PHE A 92 0.54 -11.55 -3.76
CA PHE A 92 0.58 -13.01 -3.71
C PHE A 92 1.27 -13.61 -4.95
N GLU A 93 0.99 -13.09 -6.12
CA GLU A 93 1.62 -13.52 -7.37
C GLU A 93 3.13 -13.25 -7.36
N ARG A 94 3.57 -12.12 -6.80
CA ARG A 94 4.99 -11.81 -6.63
C ARG A 94 5.68 -12.77 -5.65
N LEU A 95 4.97 -13.15 -4.59
CA LEU A 95 5.46 -14.17 -3.67
C LEU A 95 5.64 -15.52 -4.37
N ILE A 96 4.68 -15.94 -5.21
CA ILE A 96 4.77 -17.17 -5.99
C ILE A 96 5.94 -17.10 -6.97
N LEU A 97 6.14 -15.98 -7.69
CA LEU A 97 7.31 -15.77 -8.55
C LEU A 97 8.61 -16.00 -7.79
N PHE A 98 8.72 -15.44 -6.59
CA PHE A 98 9.92 -15.58 -5.77
C PHE A 98 10.18 -17.04 -5.35
N VAL A 99 9.14 -17.74 -4.87
CA VAL A 99 9.25 -19.12 -4.38
C VAL A 99 9.52 -20.10 -5.53
N THR A 100 8.92 -19.89 -6.68
CA THR A 100 9.05 -20.81 -7.85
C THR A 100 10.22 -20.47 -8.75
N GLY A 101 10.79 -19.27 -8.68
CA GLY A 101 11.82 -18.78 -9.59
C GLY A 101 11.32 -18.46 -10.99
N MET A 102 10.00 -18.42 -11.20
CA MET A 102 9.40 -18.05 -12.49
C MET A 102 9.66 -16.58 -12.81
N GLN A 103 9.78 -16.25 -14.10
CA GLN A 103 10.12 -14.90 -14.57
C GLN A 103 8.92 -14.09 -15.04
N ASN A 104 7.83 -14.75 -15.39
CA ASN A 104 6.63 -14.09 -15.93
C ASN A 104 5.45 -14.27 -14.97
N ILE A 105 4.87 -13.16 -14.54
CA ILE A 105 3.74 -13.15 -13.61
C ILE A 105 2.49 -13.89 -14.16
N ARG A 106 2.35 -13.98 -15.48
CA ARG A 106 1.24 -14.72 -16.10
C ARG A 106 1.31 -16.23 -15.85
N ASP A 107 2.51 -16.75 -15.64
CA ASP A 107 2.73 -18.18 -15.41
C ASP A 107 2.37 -18.63 -13.98
N VAL A 108 2.15 -17.65 -13.07
CA VAL A 108 1.75 -17.90 -11.67
C VAL A 108 0.31 -17.50 -11.37
N ILE A 109 -0.43 -17.09 -12.39
CA ILE A 109 -1.86 -16.74 -12.28
C ILE A 109 -2.67 -17.79 -13.05
N PRO A 110 -3.67 -18.45 -12.42
CA PRO A 110 -4.49 -19.48 -13.11
C PRO A 110 -5.21 -18.97 -14.36
N PHE A 111 -5.67 -17.71 -14.34
CA PHE A 111 -6.39 -17.08 -15.45
C PHE A 111 -5.82 -15.69 -15.75
N PRO A 112 -4.64 -15.59 -16.37
CA PRO A 112 -4.00 -14.31 -16.61
C PRO A 112 -4.80 -13.49 -17.64
N ARG A 113 -5.11 -12.24 -17.28
CA ARG A 113 -5.77 -11.30 -18.18
C ARG A 113 -4.76 -10.29 -18.72
N THR A 114 -4.83 -10.06 -20.02
CA THR A 114 -3.98 -9.08 -20.69
C THR A 114 -4.82 -8.22 -21.62
N PRO A 115 -4.32 -7.06 -22.06
CA PRO A 115 -5.01 -6.30 -23.09
C PRO A 115 -5.35 -7.18 -24.30
N LYS A 116 -6.61 -7.17 -24.73
CA LYS A 116 -7.17 -8.01 -25.81
C LYS A 116 -7.28 -9.51 -25.49
N SER A 117 -7.02 -9.94 -24.26
CA SER A 117 -7.14 -11.32 -23.83
C SER A 117 -7.81 -11.39 -22.44
N ALA A 118 -9.12 -11.22 -22.42
CA ALA A 118 -9.96 -11.29 -21.22
C ALA A 118 -11.26 -12.02 -21.56
N ALA A 119 -11.13 -13.23 -22.10
CA ALA A 119 -12.26 -14.00 -22.60
C ALA A 119 -13.07 -14.73 -21.49
N PHE A 120 -12.66 -14.62 -20.21
CA PHE A 120 -13.33 -15.23 -19.06
C PHE A 120 -13.68 -14.19 -18.01
#